data_5d6306b6994d9d9e6f2c867a1eb61b95
#
_entry.id   5d6306b6994d9d9e6f2c867a1eb61b95
#
_cell.length_a   1.000
_cell.length_b   1.000
_cell.length_c   1.000
_cell.angle_alpha   90.00
_cell.angle_beta   90.00
_cell.angle_gamma   90.00
#
_symmetry.space_group_name_H-M   'P 1'
#
loop_
_entity.id
_entity.type
_entity.pdbx_description
1 polymer ?
#
loop_
_entity_poly.entity_id
_entity_poly.type
_entity_poly.pdbx_seq_one_letter_code
_entity_poly.pdbx_strand_id
1 'polypeptide(L)'
;MAKFNPKQAQVYVQTLQEVLTITQDTADRVAPFFTKLDDAKEANAVADIPAAEFAEIKAEFEDAVAAYQKNAQILNAVQAPVRLLGLHKSLAKNYSAYAGATNMMCEALNVAYQTVDDVLYVKSEEDQELYLGKIQANVSKIMMGAGR
;
A
#
# COMPACT_ATOMS: atom_id res chain seq x y z
N MET A 1 -24.75 25.12 3.41
CA MET A 1 -23.97 24.45 4.44
C MET A 1 -24.35 22.98 4.53
N ALA A 2 -23.36 22.11 4.45
CA ALA A 2 -23.58 20.67 4.53
C ALA A 2 -24.01 20.29 5.95
N LYS A 3 -25.06 19.50 6.05
CA LYS A 3 -25.54 18.98 7.32
C LYS A 3 -24.80 17.68 7.66
N PHE A 4 -24.57 17.45 8.94
CA PHE A 4 -24.06 16.17 9.40
C PHE A 4 -25.04 15.04 9.01
N ASN A 5 -24.52 14.03 8.37
CA ASN A 5 -25.29 12.86 7.93
C ASN A 5 -24.70 11.61 8.59
N PRO A 6 -25.37 11.06 9.64
CA PRO A 6 -24.87 9.90 10.36
C PRO A 6 -24.67 8.68 9.48
N LYS A 7 -25.53 8.48 8.49
CA LYS A 7 -25.40 7.35 7.55
C LYS A 7 -24.18 7.49 6.67
N GLN A 8 -23.91 8.70 6.17
CA GLN A 8 -22.70 8.98 5.39
C GLN A 8 -21.45 8.72 6.22
N ALA A 9 -21.44 9.20 7.46
CA ALA A 9 -20.30 8.99 8.37
C ALA A 9 -20.08 7.50 8.65
N GLN A 10 -21.14 6.73 8.82
CA GLN A 10 -21.05 5.28 9.04
C GLN A 10 -20.49 4.57 7.82
N VAL A 11 -20.98 4.88 6.63
CA VAL A 11 -20.49 4.28 5.37
C VAL A 11 -19.02 4.64 5.17
N TYR A 12 -18.64 5.88 5.45
CA TYR A 12 -17.27 6.34 5.33
C TYR A 12 -16.32 5.53 6.23
N VAL A 13 -16.67 5.41 7.52
CA VAL A 13 -15.85 4.65 8.48
C VAL A 13 -15.75 3.18 8.07
N GLN A 14 -16.85 2.56 7.66
CA GLN A 14 -16.84 1.17 7.17
C GLN A 14 -15.93 1.01 5.97
N THR A 15 -15.98 1.95 5.03
CA THR A 15 -15.11 1.93 3.84
C THR A 15 -13.64 2.01 4.24
N LEU A 16 -13.30 2.91 5.16
CA LEU A 16 -11.91 2.99 5.66
C LEU A 16 -11.47 1.70 6.33
N GLN A 17 -12.33 1.09 7.14
CA GLN A 17 -12.01 -0.17 7.81
C GLN A 17 -11.77 -1.29 6.80
N GLU A 18 -12.56 -1.36 5.75
CA GLU A 18 -12.37 -2.34 4.67
C GLU A 18 -11.05 -2.13 3.95
N VAL A 19 -10.74 -0.88 3.61
CA VAL A 19 -9.45 -0.53 2.97
C VAL A 19 -8.28 -0.94 3.86
N LEU A 20 -8.35 -0.65 5.15
CA LEU A 20 -7.28 -0.99 6.09
C LEU A 20 -7.12 -2.50 6.26
N THR A 21 -8.23 -3.24 6.32
CA THR A 21 -8.22 -4.70 6.42
C THR A 21 -7.56 -5.32 5.19
N ILE A 22 -7.94 -4.87 4.00
CA ILE A 22 -7.36 -5.36 2.75
C ILE A 22 -5.87 -5.01 2.69
N THR A 23 -5.49 -3.82 3.15
CA THR A 23 -4.08 -3.40 3.18
C THR A 23 -3.27 -4.32 4.09
N GLN A 24 -3.78 -4.61 5.29
CA GLN A 24 -3.08 -5.49 6.23
C GLN A 24 -3.00 -6.93 5.71
N ASP A 25 -4.10 -7.47 5.19
CA ASP A 25 -4.14 -8.82 4.65
C ASP A 25 -3.18 -8.96 3.46
N THR A 26 -3.12 -7.94 2.61
CA THR A 26 -2.21 -7.91 1.46
C THR A 26 -0.76 -7.89 1.92
N ALA A 27 -0.42 -7.05 2.90
CA ALA A 27 0.91 -6.98 3.47
C ALA A 27 1.33 -8.31 4.08
N ASP A 28 0.44 -8.96 4.81
CA ASP A 28 0.71 -10.26 5.44
C ASP A 28 0.94 -11.35 4.38
N ARG A 29 0.15 -11.32 3.30
CA ARG A 29 0.30 -12.28 2.20
C ARG A 29 1.62 -12.12 1.47
N VAL A 30 2.06 -10.89 1.23
CA VAL A 30 3.26 -10.61 0.43
C VAL A 30 4.54 -10.69 1.26
N ALA A 31 4.45 -10.58 2.58
CA ALA A 31 5.61 -10.53 3.47
C ALA A 31 6.59 -11.70 3.29
N PRO A 32 6.16 -12.98 3.17
CA PRO A 32 7.11 -14.08 2.96
C PRO A 32 7.92 -13.94 1.68
N PHE A 33 7.30 -13.43 0.61
CA PHE A 33 7.97 -13.23 -0.68
C PHE A 33 8.99 -12.10 -0.59
N PHE A 34 8.63 -11.03 0.10
CA PHE A 34 9.54 -9.91 0.37
C PHE A 34 10.76 -10.37 1.18
N THR A 35 10.54 -11.11 2.27
CA THR A 35 11.61 -11.62 3.13
C THR A 35 12.57 -12.50 2.35
N LYS A 36 12.04 -13.38 1.51
CA LYS A 36 12.84 -14.28 0.70
C LYS A 36 13.74 -13.53 -0.27
N LEU A 37 13.19 -12.52 -0.94
CA LEU A 37 13.97 -11.70 -1.87
C LEU A 37 15.01 -10.89 -1.12
N ASP A 38 14.65 -10.28 -0.02
CA ASP A 38 15.54 -9.44 0.78
C ASP A 38 16.71 -10.25 1.34
N ASP A 39 16.44 -11.44 1.86
CA ASP A 39 17.48 -12.35 2.37
C ASP A 39 18.44 -12.76 1.23
N ALA A 40 17.90 -13.06 0.04
CA ALA A 40 18.73 -13.41 -1.11
C ALA A 40 19.61 -12.23 -1.55
N LYS A 41 19.08 -11.01 -1.51
CA LYS A 41 19.86 -9.80 -1.83
C LYS A 41 21.01 -9.62 -0.85
N GLU A 42 20.76 -9.76 0.45
CA GLU A 42 21.77 -9.62 1.50
C GLU A 42 22.89 -10.67 1.32
N ALA A 43 22.53 -11.87 0.88
CA ALA A 43 23.48 -12.96 0.64
C ALA A 43 24.13 -12.91 -0.74
N ASN A 44 23.82 -11.92 -1.58
CA ASN A 44 24.22 -11.87 -3.00
C ASN A 44 23.84 -13.15 -3.76
N ALA A 45 22.67 -13.72 -3.45
CA ALA A 45 22.21 -15.00 -3.94
C ALA A 45 20.92 -14.90 -4.78
N VAL A 46 20.59 -13.71 -5.31
CA VAL A 46 19.39 -13.52 -6.13
C VAL A 46 19.42 -14.46 -7.35
N ALA A 47 20.57 -14.64 -7.98
CA ALA A 47 20.71 -15.52 -9.12
C ALA A 47 20.50 -17.00 -8.77
N ASP A 48 20.60 -17.36 -7.50
CA ASP A 48 20.43 -18.73 -7.02
C ASP A 48 18.97 -19.08 -6.72
N ILE A 49 18.07 -18.08 -6.72
CA ILE A 49 16.63 -18.33 -6.58
C ILE A 49 16.17 -19.11 -7.82
N PRO A 50 15.40 -20.20 -7.68
CA PRO A 50 14.82 -20.86 -8.84
C PRO A 50 14.01 -19.87 -9.69
N ALA A 51 14.15 -19.94 -11.01
CA ALA A 51 13.53 -18.96 -11.92
C ALA A 51 12.00 -18.88 -11.74
N ALA A 52 11.33 -20.01 -11.56
CA ALA A 52 9.89 -20.03 -11.32
C ALA A 52 9.52 -19.32 -10.02
N GLU A 53 10.35 -19.44 -9.01
CA GLU A 53 10.15 -18.82 -7.70
C GLU A 53 10.37 -17.32 -7.76
N PHE A 54 11.37 -16.85 -8.48
CA PHE A 54 11.61 -15.42 -8.70
C PHE A 54 10.42 -14.78 -9.45
N ALA A 55 9.92 -15.47 -10.48
CA ALA A 55 8.73 -15.02 -11.20
C ALA A 55 7.49 -14.96 -10.29
N GLU A 56 7.35 -15.93 -9.38
CA GLU A 56 6.26 -15.93 -8.39
C GLU A 56 6.35 -14.75 -7.44
N ILE A 57 7.56 -14.42 -6.97
CA ILE A 57 7.78 -13.27 -6.10
C ILE A 57 7.29 -11.99 -6.81
N LYS A 58 7.67 -11.80 -8.06
CA LYS A 58 7.21 -10.64 -8.82
C LYS A 58 5.69 -10.64 -9.00
N ALA A 59 5.10 -11.78 -9.34
CA ALA A 59 3.65 -11.90 -9.51
C ALA A 59 2.89 -11.55 -8.21
N GLU A 60 3.40 -11.99 -7.06
CA GLU A 60 2.80 -11.65 -5.77
C GLU A 60 2.91 -10.17 -5.45
N PHE A 61 4.02 -9.53 -5.80
CA PHE A 61 4.16 -8.08 -5.68
C PHE A 61 3.19 -7.34 -6.60
N GLU A 62 3.01 -7.81 -7.82
CA GLU A 62 2.05 -7.23 -8.77
C GLU A 62 0.62 -7.32 -8.24
N ASP A 63 0.25 -8.45 -7.64
CA ASP A 63 -1.06 -8.63 -7.02
C ASP A 63 -1.26 -7.67 -5.85
N ALA A 64 -0.23 -7.46 -5.04
CA ALA A 64 -0.27 -6.49 -3.95
C ALA A 64 -0.50 -5.07 -4.48
N VAL A 65 0.22 -4.69 -5.54
CA VAL A 65 0.05 -3.37 -6.18
C VAL A 65 -1.37 -3.20 -6.69
N ALA A 66 -1.93 -4.24 -7.34
CA ALA A 66 -3.30 -4.18 -7.85
C ALA A 66 -4.30 -3.95 -6.71
N ALA A 67 -4.13 -4.63 -5.57
CA ALA A 67 -4.97 -4.44 -4.40
C ALA A 67 -4.87 -3.01 -3.85
N TYR A 68 -3.67 -2.47 -3.75
CA TYR A 68 -3.44 -1.11 -3.25
C TYR A 68 -3.98 -0.06 -4.23
N GLN A 69 -3.83 -0.26 -5.53
CA GLN A 69 -4.38 0.64 -6.55
C GLN A 69 -5.91 0.67 -6.49
N LYS A 70 -6.53 -0.49 -6.29
CA LYS A 70 -7.98 -0.58 -6.12
C LYS A 70 -8.43 0.19 -4.88
N ASN A 71 -7.72 0.03 -3.77
CA ASN A 71 -8.00 0.77 -2.55
C ASN A 71 -7.82 2.28 -2.74
N ALA A 72 -6.81 2.70 -3.50
CA ALA A 72 -6.61 4.12 -3.83
C ALA A 72 -7.82 4.67 -4.59
N GLN A 73 -8.36 3.91 -5.54
CA GLN A 73 -9.57 4.30 -6.27
C GLN A 73 -10.77 4.41 -5.33
N ILE A 74 -10.94 3.47 -4.41
CA ILE A 74 -12.02 3.51 -3.43
C ILE A 74 -11.92 4.76 -2.56
N LEU A 75 -10.72 5.08 -2.07
CA LEU A 75 -10.49 6.27 -1.25
C LEU A 75 -10.75 7.57 -2.03
N ASN A 76 -10.45 7.60 -3.32
CA ASN A 76 -10.71 8.76 -4.16
C ASN A 76 -12.20 8.93 -4.50
N ALA A 77 -12.98 7.85 -4.44
CA ALA A 77 -14.39 7.86 -4.78
C ALA A 77 -15.33 8.04 -3.58
N VAL A 78 -14.91 7.61 -2.38
CA VAL A 78 -15.76 7.67 -1.19
C VAL A 78 -15.98 9.12 -0.75
N GLN A 79 -17.20 9.41 -0.29
CA GLN A 79 -17.54 10.75 0.19
C GLN A 79 -17.23 10.87 1.69
N ALA A 80 -16.22 11.66 2.00
CA ALA A 80 -15.87 11.95 3.39
C ALA A 80 -16.82 13.00 3.98
N PRO A 81 -17.12 12.92 5.30
CA PRO A 81 -17.81 14.01 5.97
C PRO A 81 -17.06 15.33 5.80
N VAL A 82 -17.79 16.41 5.67
CA VAL A 82 -17.21 17.74 5.37
C VAL A 82 -16.10 18.11 6.35
N ARG A 83 -16.32 17.85 7.64
CA ARG A 83 -15.33 18.19 8.69
C ARG A 83 -14.04 17.37 8.59
N LEU A 84 -14.07 16.22 7.91
CA LEU A 84 -12.91 15.33 7.72
C LEU A 84 -12.30 15.45 6.33
N LEU A 85 -12.84 16.31 5.49
CA LEU A 85 -12.46 16.35 4.07
C LEU A 85 -10.97 16.59 3.85
N GLY A 86 -10.36 17.51 4.61
CA GLY A 86 -8.93 17.80 4.49
C GLY A 86 -8.06 16.61 4.87
N LEU A 87 -8.40 15.95 5.98
CA LEU A 87 -7.70 14.74 6.43
C LEU A 87 -7.87 13.60 5.42
N HIS A 88 -9.09 13.46 4.87
CA HIS A 88 -9.36 12.43 3.88
C HIS A 88 -8.57 12.64 2.58
N LYS A 89 -8.50 13.87 2.11
CA LYS A 89 -7.69 14.18 0.91
C LYS A 89 -6.22 13.84 1.13
N SER A 90 -5.69 14.13 2.31
CA SER A 90 -4.34 13.77 2.70
C SER A 90 -4.15 12.25 2.70
N LEU A 91 -5.10 11.51 3.29
CA LEU A 91 -5.09 10.05 3.30
C LEU A 91 -5.09 9.48 1.88
N ALA A 92 -5.99 9.94 1.03
CA ALA A 92 -6.12 9.47 -0.35
C ALA A 92 -4.82 9.72 -1.14
N LYS A 93 -4.21 10.89 -0.97
CA LYS A 93 -2.94 11.23 -1.61
C LYS A 93 -1.81 10.34 -1.13
N ASN A 94 -1.68 10.15 0.18
CA ASN A 94 -0.63 9.31 0.75
C ASN A 94 -0.82 7.84 0.39
N TYR A 95 -2.05 7.37 0.31
CA TYR A 95 -2.34 5.99 -0.10
C TYR A 95 -1.96 5.75 -1.56
N SER A 96 -2.29 6.69 -2.45
CA SER A 96 -1.88 6.60 -3.86
C SER A 96 -0.36 6.59 -4.00
N ALA A 97 0.34 7.38 -3.20
CA ALA A 97 1.81 7.39 -3.17
C ALA A 97 2.37 6.06 -2.66
N TYR A 98 1.73 5.46 -1.67
CA TYR A 98 2.11 4.14 -1.14
C TYR A 98 1.95 3.06 -2.23
N ALA A 99 0.83 3.06 -2.94
CA ALA A 99 0.62 2.13 -4.06
C ALA A 99 1.69 2.32 -5.14
N GLY A 100 2.03 3.56 -5.47
CA GLY A 100 3.09 3.87 -6.44
C GLY A 100 4.46 3.40 -5.98
N ALA A 101 4.77 3.56 -4.70
CA ALA A 101 6.04 3.08 -4.12
C ALA A 101 6.13 1.55 -4.19
N THR A 102 5.02 0.85 -3.93
CA THR A 102 4.97 -0.61 -4.04
C THR A 102 5.17 -1.05 -5.49
N ASN A 103 4.56 -0.34 -6.45
CA ASN A 103 4.77 -0.62 -7.87
C ASN A 103 6.23 -0.44 -8.29
N MET A 104 6.92 0.53 -7.72
CA MET A 104 8.34 0.75 -7.96
C MET A 104 9.16 -0.50 -7.60
N MET A 105 8.78 -1.21 -6.54
CA MET A 105 9.43 -2.46 -6.16
C MET A 105 9.22 -3.55 -7.22
N CYS A 106 8.03 -3.65 -7.81
CA CYS A 106 7.78 -4.56 -8.91
C CYS A 106 8.66 -4.23 -10.11
N GLU A 107 8.78 -2.96 -10.44
CA GLU A 107 9.59 -2.49 -11.56
C GLU A 107 11.08 -2.76 -11.34
N ALA A 108 11.53 -2.83 -10.09
CA ALA A 108 12.92 -3.15 -9.76
C ALA A 108 13.29 -4.59 -10.11
N LEU A 109 12.31 -5.50 -10.25
CA LEU A 109 12.54 -6.91 -10.51
C LEU A 109 12.48 -7.20 -12.03
N ASN A 110 13.56 -7.71 -12.57
CA ASN A 110 13.63 -8.15 -13.96
C ASN A 110 13.61 -9.68 -14.00
N VAL A 111 12.48 -10.26 -14.43
CA VAL A 111 12.30 -11.72 -14.48
C VAL A 111 13.18 -12.35 -15.57
N ALA A 112 13.32 -11.68 -16.72
CA ALA A 112 14.07 -12.23 -17.84
C ALA A 112 15.55 -12.46 -17.50
N TYR A 113 16.15 -11.55 -16.76
CA TYR A 113 17.57 -11.65 -16.37
C TYR A 113 17.76 -12.04 -14.92
N GLN A 114 16.65 -12.16 -14.16
CA GLN A 114 16.65 -12.46 -12.73
C GLN A 114 17.56 -11.52 -11.94
N THR A 115 17.36 -10.24 -12.17
CA THR A 115 18.12 -9.16 -11.51
C THR A 115 17.19 -8.23 -10.78
N VAL A 116 17.75 -7.51 -9.81
CA VAL A 116 17.04 -6.48 -9.04
C VAL A 116 17.80 -5.18 -9.22
N ASP A 117 17.07 -4.12 -9.61
CA ASP A 117 17.60 -2.75 -9.61
C ASP A 117 17.68 -2.28 -8.16
N ASP A 118 18.88 -2.29 -7.57
CA ASP A 118 19.07 -2.01 -6.15
C ASP A 118 18.69 -0.57 -5.78
N VAL A 119 18.96 0.40 -6.64
CA VAL A 119 18.63 1.80 -6.38
C VAL A 119 17.09 1.95 -6.28
N LEU A 120 16.39 1.37 -7.24
CA LEU A 120 14.93 1.43 -7.30
C LEU A 120 14.30 0.66 -6.13
N TYR A 121 14.87 -0.51 -5.81
CA TYR A 121 14.39 -1.36 -4.72
C TYR A 121 14.49 -0.64 -3.37
N VAL A 122 15.65 -0.07 -3.05
CA VAL A 122 15.88 0.64 -1.80
C VAL A 122 14.98 1.87 -1.71
N LYS A 123 14.85 2.63 -2.79
CA LYS A 123 13.95 3.79 -2.81
C LYS A 123 12.50 3.37 -2.56
N SER A 124 12.07 2.27 -3.16
CA SER A 124 10.74 1.72 -2.94
C SER A 124 10.50 1.38 -1.47
N GLU A 125 11.45 0.70 -0.82
CA GLU A 125 11.35 0.37 0.61
C GLU A 125 11.21 1.62 1.46
N GLU A 126 12.06 2.62 1.22
CA GLU A 126 12.04 3.87 1.96
C GLU A 126 10.70 4.61 1.79
N ASP A 127 10.21 4.69 0.56
CA ASP A 127 8.96 5.38 0.26
C ASP A 127 7.75 4.62 0.81
N GLN A 128 7.74 3.30 0.75
CA GLN A 128 6.67 2.49 1.37
C GLN A 128 6.58 2.75 2.87
N GLU A 129 7.72 2.74 3.56
CA GLU A 129 7.76 3.01 5.00
C GLU A 129 7.29 4.44 5.31
N LEU A 130 7.76 5.42 4.54
CA LEU A 130 7.38 6.81 4.71
C LEU A 130 5.86 7.00 4.56
N TYR A 131 5.30 6.52 3.46
CA TYR A 131 3.87 6.73 3.17
C TYR A 131 2.97 5.90 4.06
N LEU A 132 3.39 4.69 4.45
CA LEU A 132 2.63 3.90 5.42
C LEU A 132 2.52 4.64 6.76
N GLY A 133 3.60 5.25 7.22
CA GLY A 133 3.58 6.07 8.43
C GLY A 133 2.63 7.26 8.32
N LYS A 134 2.61 7.92 7.17
CA LYS A 134 1.69 9.03 6.90
C LYS A 134 0.22 8.56 6.86
N ILE A 135 -0.03 7.41 6.23
CA ILE A 135 -1.36 6.80 6.19
C ILE A 135 -1.85 6.50 7.61
N GLN A 136 -1.02 5.89 8.43
CA GLN A 136 -1.37 5.56 9.81
C GLN A 136 -1.70 6.82 10.62
N ALA A 137 -0.93 7.89 10.44
CA ALA A 137 -1.20 9.17 11.09
C ALA A 137 -2.51 9.79 10.63
N ASN A 138 -2.79 9.77 9.32
CA ASN A 138 -4.04 10.27 8.77
C ASN A 138 -5.23 9.49 9.33
N VAL A 139 -5.14 8.16 9.32
CA VAL A 139 -6.22 7.29 9.82
C VAL A 139 -6.50 7.55 11.29
N SER A 140 -5.45 7.65 12.10
CA SER A 140 -5.59 7.93 13.53
C SER A 140 -6.35 9.25 13.77
N LYS A 141 -5.98 10.30 13.07
CA LYS A 141 -6.66 11.62 13.19
C LYS A 141 -8.10 11.56 12.70
N ILE A 142 -8.35 10.85 11.60
CA ILE A 142 -9.70 10.68 11.05
C ILE A 142 -10.59 9.94 12.05
N MET A 143 -10.10 8.84 12.61
CA MET A 143 -10.89 8.03 13.56
C MET A 143 -11.17 8.79 14.84
N MET A 144 -10.24 9.61 15.33
CA MET A 144 -10.48 10.49 16.46
C MET A 144 -11.57 11.53 16.14
N GLY A 145 -11.52 12.11 14.94
CA GLY A 145 -12.54 13.08 14.48
C GLY A 145 -13.90 12.43 14.24
N ALA A 146 -13.93 11.22 13.70
CA ALA A 146 -15.17 10.49 13.43
C ALA A 146 -15.91 10.06 14.70
N GLY A 147 -15.19 9.88 15.81
CA GLY A 147 -15.76 9.51 17.10
C GLY A 147 -16.41 10.66 17.89
N ARG A 148 -16.37 11.86 17.35
CA ARG A 148 -16.91 13.06 18.02
C ARG A 148 -18.31 13.44 17.54
#